data_78f50e9875bf337c969a8ea981d502a9
#
_entry.id   78f50e9875bf337c969a8ea981d502a9
#
_cell.length_a   1.000
_cell.length_b   1.000
_cell.length_c   1.000
_cell.angle_alpha   90.00
_cell.angle_beta   90.00
_cell.angle_gamma   90.00
#
_symmetry.space_group_name_H-M   'P 1'
#
loop_
_entity.id
_entity.type
_entity.pdbx_description
1 polymer ?
#
loop_
_entity_poly.entity_id
_entity_poly.type
_entity_poly.pdbx_seq_one_letter_code
_entity_poly.pdbx_strand_id
1 'polypeptide(L)'
;SRKLQKTGGSTLIVSLPKKWIMKNKLDAGSEVRLIKQPDGTIIVDPGNSTINKKITTVKCNNEESQHLFRELIGKYLAGSTEIKVVGSPRLTVKERKTIRKFSASVIGFEIIEEEATQAILTDMSNPGALPFRTAIKRLYKIVSAMYNDSILILEGSEDLAADVVDRDKEADKLQWFIERQFNMMLEDSSLSRLLQASSFEAVVYSNVARYLERIADHACRLAEIGYVAGLIPGRKMLPLAKTAGEIMENSMKSFIHNDPRKATVVIDKGKKTMQKAQKYFENKYKKEIEYPLEFSIAIDAIMRTIAYSTDISEAAINYSAKIGNK
;
A
#
# COMPACT_ATOMS: atom_id res chain seq x y z
N SER A 1 -2.54 -24.72 30.28
CA SER A 1 -1.46 -25.58 29.79
C SER A 1 -1.96 -26.99 29.49
N ARG A 2 -1.29 -27.71 28.59
CA ARG A 2 -1.55 -29.11 28.24
C ARG A 2 -0.24 -29.88 28.38
N LYS A 3 -0.34 -31.13 28.88
CA LYS A 3 0.81 -32.02 29.00
C LYS A 3 0.95 -32.87 27.74
N LEU A 4 2.19 -33.06 27.30
CA LEU A 4 2.49 -34.06 26.29
C LEU A 4 2.24 -35.48 26.84
N GLN A 5 1.63 -36.32 26.06
CA GLN A 5 1.34 -37.70 26.38
C GLN A 5 2.06 -38.62 25.38
N LYS A 6 2.68 -39.67 25.85
CA LYS A 6 3.38 -40.65 25.02
C LYS A 6 2.35 -41.69 24.54
N THR A 7 2.35 -41.94 23.23
CA THR A 7 1.55 -42.99 22.63
C THR A 7 2.42 -43.84 21.71
N GLY A 8 2.32 -45.16 21.81
CA GLY A 8 3.27 -46.03 21.11
C GLY A 8 4.72 -45.84 21.58
N GLY A 9 5.70 -46.22 20.76
CA GLY A 9 7.11 -46.26 21.13
C GLY A 9 7.72 -44.86 21.34
N SER A 10 7.54 -43.91 20.41
CA SER A 10 8.22 -42.61 20.39
C SER A 10 7.34 -41.41 20.10
N THR A 11 6.06 -41.60 19.81
CA THR A 11 5.17 -40.52 19.45
C THR A 11 4.66 -39.77 20.67
N LEU A 12 4.74 -38.42 20.62
CA LEU A 12 4.16 -37.52 21.63
C LEU A 12 2.92 -36.85 21.05
N ILE A 13 1.83 -36.88 21.82
CA ILE A 13 0.57 -36.22 21.46
C ILE A 13 0.22 -35.11 22.44
N VAL A 14 -0.51 -34.10 21.97
CA VAL A 14 -1.07 -33.03 22.77
C VAL A 14 -2.56 -32.91 22.47
N SER A 15 -3.40 -32.78 23.50
CA SER A 15 -4.84 -32.60 23.30
C SER A 15 -5.16 -31.16 22.91
N LEU A 16 -5.98 -30.97 21.87
CA LEU A 16 -6.48 -29.68 21.48
C LEU A 16 -7.67 -29.22 22.34
N PRO A 17 -7.88 -27.90 22.56
CA PRO A 17 -8.99 -27.39 23.36
C PRO A 17 -10.35 -27.71 22.73
N LYS A 18 -11.27 -28.30 23.51
CA LYS A 18 -12.61 -28.68 23.00
C LYS A 18 -13.36 -27.50 22.33
N LYS A 19 -13.29 -26.30 22.92
CA LYS A 19 -13.92 -25.11 22.34
C LYS A 19 -13.36 -24.74 20.96
N TRP A 20 -12.05 -24.93 20.75
CA TRP A 20 -11.38 -24.69 19.48
C TRP A 20 -11.79 -25.73 18.43
N ILE A 21 -11.84 -27.02 18.80
CA ILE A 21 -12.32 -28.12 17.96
C ILE A 21 -13.77 -27.84 17.48
N MET A 22 -14.67 -27.51 18.41
CA MET A 22 -16.08 -27.24 18.09
C MET A 22 -16.23 -26.00 17.18
N LYS A 23 -15.49 -24.91 17.48
CA LYS A 23 -15.50 -23.67 16.68
C LYS A 23 -15.09 -23.94 15.21
N ASN A 24 -14.11 -24.83 15.02
CA ASN A 24 -13.59 -25.15 13.69
C ASN A 24 -14.30 -26.36 13.04
N LYS A 25 -15.35 -26.91 13.67
CA LYS A 25 -16.13 -28.07 13.18
C LYS A 25 -15.23 -29.27 12.85
N LEU A 26 -14.26 -29.57 13.74
CA LEU A 26 -13.36 -30.70 13.61
C LEU A 26 -13.85 -31.88 14.44
N ASP A 27 -13.65 -33.11 13.91
CA ASP A 27 -13.96 -34.34 14.56
C ASP A 27 -12.77 -35.31 14.55
N ALA A 28 -12.91 -36.47 15.16
CA ALA A 28 -11.90 -37.52 15.11
C ALA A 28 -11.64 -37.92 13.65
N GLY A 29 -10.38 -37.91 13.23
CA GLY A 29 -9.99 -38.17 11.85
C GLY A 29 -9.89 -36.93 10.97
N SER A 30 -10.31 -35.75 11.45
CA SER A 30 -10.07 -34.49 10.73
C SER A 30 -8.57 -34.19 10.64
N GLU A 31 -8.12 -33.74 9.46
CA GLU A 31 -6.76 -33.32 9.23
C GLU A 31 -6.54 -31.88 9.71
N VAL A 32 -5.48 -31.65 10.43
CA VAL A 32 -4.98 -30.30 10.79
C VAL A 32 -3.55 -30.16 10.33
N ARG A 33 -3.16 -28.93 10.00
CA ARG A 33 -1.77 -28.65 9.61
C ARG A 33 -0.98 -28.09 10.78
N LEU A 34 0.26 -28.55 10.92
CA LEU A 34 1.20 -28.06 11.92
C LEU A 34 2.25 -27.18 11.23
N ILE A 35 2.28 -25.90 11.59
CA ILE A 35 3.18 -24.92 10.99
C ILE A 35 4.19 -24.49 12.04
N LYS A 36 5.46 -24.90 11.85
CA LYS A 36 6.58 -24.43 12.70
C LYS A 36 6.81 -22.94 12.48
N GLN A 37 6.97 -22.20 13.57
CA GLN A 37 7.37 -20.81 13.56
C GLN A 37 8.86 -20.66 13.84
N PRO A 38 9.52 -19.56 13.42
CA PRO A 38 10.93 -19.30 13.68
C PRO A 38 11.28 -19.18 15.18
N ASP A 39 10.31 -18.83 16.02
CA ASP A 39 10.43 -18.73 17.48
C ASP A 39 10.34 -20.08 18.20
N GLY A 40 10.20 -21.18 17.44
CA GLY A 40 10.06 -22.54 17.99
C GLY A 40 8.62 -22.92 18.35
N THR A 41 7.63 -22.02 18.19
CA THR A 41 6.22 -22.37 18.39
C THR A 41 5.66 -23.17 17.23
N ILE A 42 4.51 -23.82 17.45
CA ILE A 42 3.76 -24.55 16.43
C ILE A 42 2.35 -23.98 16.37
N ILE A 43 1.94 -23.52 15.20
CA ILE A 43 0.55 -23.16 14.90
C ILE A 43 -0.19 -24.40 14.41
N VAL A 44 -1.36 -24.65 14.99
CA VAL A 44 -2.29 -25.68 14.50
C VAL A 44 -3.33 -25.01 13.62
N ASP A 45 -3.27 -25.28 12.31
CA ASP A 45 -4.20 -24.72 11.31
C ASP A 45 -5.29 -25.76 11.01
N PRO A 46 -6.59 -25.43 11.21
CA PRO A 46 -7.71 -26.36 10.97
C PRO A 46 -7.94 -26.67 9.49
N GLY A 47 -7.21 -26.07 8.57
CA GLY A 47 -7.35 -26.28 7.12
C GLY A 47 -8.56 -25.60 6.48
N ASN A 48 -9.53 -25.18 7.25
CA ASN A 48 -10.74 -24.49 6.80
C ASN A 48 -10.48 -22.97 6.77
N SER A 49 -9.69 -22.51 5.79
CA SER A 49 -9.41 -21.08 5.59
C SER A 49 -10.65 -20.38 5.01
N THR A 50 -11.75 -20.36 5.76
CA THR A 50 -12.82 -19.39 5.51
C THR A 50 -12.36 -18.08 6.14
N ILE A 51 -12.15 -17.05 5.31
CA ILE A 51 -11.91 -15.68 5.80
C ILE A 51 -13.01 -15.39 6.82
N ASN A 52 -12.62 -15.15 8.08
CA ASN A 52 -13.58 -14.84 9.14
C ASN A 52 -14.39 -13.62 8.72
N LYS A 53 -15.72 -13.77 8.63
CA LYS A 53 -16.60 -12.62 8.34
C LYS A 53 -16.44 -11.57 9.43
N LYS A 54 -15.93 -10.40 9.07
CA LYS A 54 -15.78 -9.22 9.95
C LYS A 54 -16.79 -8.17 9.50
N ILE A 55 -17.97 -8.19 10.12
CA ILE A 55 -19.06 -7.26 9.83
C ILE A 55 -18.89 -6.04 10.73
N THR A 56 -18.92 -4.84 10.16
CA THR A 56 -18.80 -3.59 10.88
C THR A 56 -19.96 -2.64 10.53
N THR A 57 -20.35 -1.79 11.48
CA THR A 57 -21.43 -0.81 11.27
C THR A 57 -20.86 0.60 11.39
N VAL A 58 -21.22 1.45 10.44
CA VAL A 58 -20.98 2.90 10.44
C VAL A 58 -22.33 3.60 10.56
N LYS A 59 -22.46 4.50 11.53
CA LYS A 59 -23.67 5.28 11.76
C LYS A 59 -23.48 6.69 11.23
N CYS A 60 -24.33 7.11 10.30
CA CYS A 60 -24.33 8.46 9.74
C CYS A 60 -25.30 9.36 10.52
N ASN A 61 -24.78 10.45 11.06
CA ASN A 61 -25.57 11.45 11.82
C ASN A 61 -25.43 12.84 11.15
N ASN A 62 -25.64 12.96 9.83
CA ASN A 62 -25.41 14.18 9.07
C ASN A 62 -23.98 14.75 9.14
N GLU A 63 -23.00 13.87 9.30
CA GLU A 63 -21.59 14.24 9.35
C GLU A 63 -21.08 14.74 7.98
N GLU A 64 -19.95 15.46 8.01
CA GLU A 64 -19.28 15.87 6.77
C GLU A 64 -18.90 14.66 5.91
N SER A 65 -19.11 14.77 4.61
CA SER A 65 -18.83 13.70 3.64
C SER A 65 -17.40 13.15 3.75
N GLN A 66 -16.43 14.00 4.17
CA GLN A 66 -15.06 13.58 4.36
C GLN A 66 -14.86 12.68 5.59
N HIS A 67 -15.61 12.90 6.69
CA HIS A 67 -15.56 12.04 7.86
C HIS A 67 -16.06 10.64 7.53
N LEU A 68 -17.25 10.55 6.92
CA LEU A 68 -17.81 9.28 6.48
C LEU A 68 -16.84 8.52 5.55
N PHE A 69 -16.26 9.21 4.57
CA PHE A 69 -15.31 8.59 3.64
C PHE A 69 -14.09 8.01 4.38
N ARG A 70 -13.49 8.78 5.30
CA ARG A 70 -12.32 8.33 6.08
C ARG A 70 -12.68 7.17 7.01
N GLU A 71 -13.87 7.18 7.62
CA GLU A 71 -14.32 6.06 8.46
C GLU A 71 -14.48 4.79 7.62
N LEU A 72 -15.09 4.87 6.43
CA LEU A 72 -15.22 3.74 5.52
C LEU A 72 -13.86 3.19 5.09
N ILE A 73 -12.90 4.04 4.74
CA ILE A 73 -11.51 3.64 4.47
C ILE A 73 -10.89 2.95 5.70
N GLY A 74 -11.08 3.50 6.90
CA GLY A 74 -10.59 2.88 8.13
C GLY A 74 -11.15 1.47 8.37
N LYS A 75 -12.46 1.26 8.12
CA LYS A 75 -13.08 -0.08 8.21
C LYS A 75 -12.54 -1.03 7.14
N TYR A 76 -12.34 -0.52 5.93
CA TYR A 76 -11.72 -1.28 4.83
C TYR A 76 -10.31 -1.74 5.21
N LEU A 77 -9.45 -0.82 5.63
CA LEU A 77 -8.07 -1.11 6.03
C LEU A 77 -8.00 -2.06 7.23
N ALA A 78 -8.95 -1.96 8.16
CA ALA A 78 -9.07 -2.86 9.30
C ALA A 78 -9.52 -4.28 8.92
N GLY A 79 -9.69 -4.58 7.62
CA GLY A 79 -10.03 -5.92 7.14
C GLY A 79 -11.52 -6.30 7.27
N SER A 80 -12.45 -5.33 7.38
CA SER A 80 -13.89 -5.64 7.34
C SER A 80 -14.24 -6.36 6.04
N THR A 81 -15.04 -7.43 6.12
CA THR A 81 -15.55 -8.14 4.95
C THR A 81 -16.93 -7.63 4.53
N GLU A 82 -17.62 -6.97 5.47
CA GLU A 82 -18.91 -6.32 5.24
C GLU A 82 -18.97 -5.03 6.05
N ILE A 83 -19.45 -3.95 5.43
CA ILE A 83 -19.67 -2.65 6.07
C ILE A 83 -21.14 -2.29 5.90
N LYS A 84 -21.86 -2.19 7.01
CA LYS A 84 -23.22 -1.72 7.07
C LYS A 84 -23.22 -0.24 7.41
N VAL A 85 -23.70 0.62 6.51
CA VAL A 85 -23.85 2.07 6.73
C VAL A 85 -25.30 2.37 7.07
N VAL A 86 -25.58 2.98 8.22
CA VAL A 86 -26.93 3.24 8.70
C VAL A 86 -27.14 4.73 8.89
N GLY A 87 -28.14 5.29 8.22
CA GLY A 87 -28.55 6.70 8.37
C GLY A 87 -29.62 6.90 9.45
N SER A 88 -29.62 8.03 10.11
CA SER A 88 -30.63 8.38 11.12
C SER A 88 -31.23 9.76 10.82
N PRO A 89 -32.54 9.84 10.49
CA PRO A 89 -33.52 8.76 10.28
C PRO A 89 -33.36 8.03 8.94
N ARG A 90 -32.62 8.60 7.98
CA ARG A 90 -32.35 8.02 6.65
C ARG A 90 -31.01 8.51 6.09
N LEU A 91 -30.47 7.76 5.11
CA LEU A 91 -29.30 8.20 4.38
C LEU A 91 -29.61 9.41 3.49
N THR A 92 -28.83 10.47 3.64
CA THR A 92 -28.91 11.67 2.80
C THR A 92 -28.31 11.42 1.42
N VAL A 93 -28.59 12.30 0.47
CA VAL A 93 -28.00 12.24 -0.90
C VAL A 93 -26.48 12.37 -0.84
N LYS A 94 -25.93 13.18 0.08
CA LYS A 94 -24.48 13.36 0.26
C LYS A 94 -23.83 12.07 0.77
N GLU A 95 -24.42 11.43 1.77
CA GLU A 95 -23.93 10.16 2.32
C GLU A 95 -23.95 9.05 1.27
N ARG A 96 -25.02 8.93 0.48
CA ARG A 96 -25.09 7.97 -0.65
C ARG A 96 -24.02 8.21 -1.70
N LYS A 97 -23.76 9.48 -2.07
CA LYS A 97 -22.66 9.82 -2.99
C LYS A 97 -21.32 9.42 -2.41
N THR A 98 -21.10 9.63 -1.09
CA THR A 98 -19.87 9.25 -0.40
C THR A 98 -19.68 7.73 -0.36
N ILE A 99 -20.74 6.97 -0.10
CA ILE A 99 -20.72 5.50 -0.11
C ILE A 99 -20.33 4.98 -1.50
N ARG A 100 -20.93 5.51 -2.57
CA ARG A 100 -20.60 5.15 -3.96
C ARG A 100 -19.16 5.54 -4.30
N LYS A 101 -18.72 6.75 -3.89
CA LYS A 101 -17.32 7.18 -4.04
C LYS A 101 -16.37 6.21 -3.36
N PHE A 102 -16.66 5.77 -2.14
CA PHE A 102 -15.83 4.80 -1.41
C PHE A 102 -15.74 3.47 -2.17
N SER A 103 -16.88 2.85 -2.56
CA SER A 103 -16.87 1.61 -3.34
C SER A 103 -16.03 1.72 -4.61
N ALA A 104 -16.16 2.83 -5.35
CA ALA A 104 -15.34 3.10 -6.53
C ALA A 104 -13.85 3.34 -6.24
N SER A 105 -13.49 3.76 -5.02
CA SER A 105 -12.13 4.12 -4.62
C SER A 105 -11.33 2.98 -3.99
N VAL A 106 -11.92 1.81 -3.75
CA VAL A 106 -11.24 0.66 -3.15
C VAL A 106 -11.37 -0.57 -4.03
N ILE A 107 -10.52 -1.57 -3.79
CA ILE A 107 -10.59 -2.85 -4.51
C ILE A 107 -11.49 -3.81 -3.75
N GLY A 108 -12.46 -4.38 -4.44
CA GLY A 108 -13.25 -5.52 -3.98
C GLY A 108 -14.55 -5.20 -3.27
N PHE A 109 -14.80 -3.96 -2.83
CA PHE A 109 -16.03 -3.61 -2.14
C PHE A 109 -17.13 -3.15 -3.09
N GLU A 110 -18.25 -3.88 -3.09
CA GLU A 110 -19.43 -3.57 -3.89
C GLU A 110 -20.65 -3.30 -2.99
N ILE A 111 -21.51 -2.39 -3.42
CA ILE A 111 -22.78 -2.09 -2.76
C ILE A 111 -23.78 -3.18 -3.19
N ILE A 112 -24.15 -4.08 -2.25
CA ILE A 112 -25.09 -5.17 -2.54
C ILE A 112 -26.52 -4.79 -2.18
N GLU A 113 -26.70 -3.86 -1.25
CA GLU A 113 -28.01 -3.40 -0.83
C GLU A 113 -27.96 -1.89 -0.56
N GLU A 114 -28.90 -1.14 -1.09
CA GLU A 114 -29.08 0.27 -0.82
C GLU A 114 -30.56 0.60 -0.59
N GLU A 115 -30.90 0.89 0.67
CA GLU A 115 -32.25 1.26 1.10
C GLU A 115 -32.31 2.73 1.56
N ALA A 116 -33.51 3.16 1.97
CA ALA A 116 -33.69 4.52 2.47
C ALA A 116 -32.87 4.81 3.74
N THR A 117 -32.71 3.80 4.62
CA THR A 117 -32.10 3.92 5.94
C THR A 117 -30.73 3.28 6.06
N GLN A 118 -30.32 2.45 5.11
CA GLN A 118 -29.06 1.72 5.17
C GLN A 118 -28.47 1.42 3.80
N ALA A 119 -27.18 1.15 3.77
CA ALA A 119 -26.47 0.54 2.65
C ALA A 119 -25.53 -0.56 3.17
N ILE A 120 -25.43 -1.67 2.44
CA ILE A 120 -24.54 -2.80 2.77
C ILE A 120 -23.51 -2.93 1.66
N LEU A 121 -22.25 -2.84 2.05
CA LEU A 121 -21.11 -3.05 1.16
C LEU A 121 -20.39 -4.34 1.58
N THR A 122 -20.08 -5.18 0.61
CA THR A 122 -19.42 -6.47 0.85
C THR A 122 -18.16 -6.61 0.01
N ASP A 123 -17.14 -7.22 0.61
CA ASP A 123 -15.90 -7.57 -0.09
C ASP A 123 -16.15 -8.77 -1.00
N MET A 124 -16.12 -8.52 -2.30
CA MET A 124 -16.24 -9.54 -3.35
C MET A 124 -14.87 -10.01 -3.85
N SER A 125 -13.78 -9.48 -3.29
CA SER A 125 -12.42 -9.82 -3.73
C SER A 125 -11.96 -11.18 -3.18
N ASN A 126 -11.08 -11.82 -3.95
CA ASN A 126 -10.28 -12.93 -3.45
C ASN A 126 -8.87 -12.36 -3.12
N PRO A 127 -8.46 -12.30 -1.84
CA PRO A 127 -7.14 -11.77 -1.46
C PRO A 127 -5.99 -12.46 -2.18
N GLY A 128 -6.11 -13.75 -2.49
CA GLY A 128 -5.08 -14.52 -3.21
C GLY A 128 -4.97 -14.19 -4.71
N ALA A 129 -5.95 -13.50 -5.30
CA ALA A 129 -5.90 -13.14 -6.71
C ALA A 129 -4.84 -12.10 -7.04
N LEU A 130 -4.44 -11.28 -6.05
CA LEU A 130 -3.41 -10.25 -6.21
C LEU A 130 -2.40 -10.29 -5.03
N PRO A 131 -1.46 -11.26 -5.01
CA PRO A 131 -0.44 -11.34 -3.97
C PRO A 131 0.44 -10.09 -3.90
N PHE A 132 1.03 -9.81 -2.74
CA PHE A 132 1.84 -8.61 -2.48
C PHE A 132 2.84 -8.29 -3.58
N ARG A 133 3.64 -9.26 -4.01
CA ARG A 133 4.67 -9.04 -5.03
C ARG A 133 4.10 -8.60 -6.38
N THR A 134 2.92 -9.09 -6.73
CA THR A 134 2.22 -8.70 -7.96
C THR A 134 1.61 -7.31 -7.81
N ALA A 135 0.98 -7.03 -6.67
CA ALA A 135 0.39 -5.73 -6.36
C ALA A 135 1.46 -4.61 -6.37
N ILE A 136 2.60 -4.83 -5.72
CA ILE A 136 3.74 -3.87 -5.71
C ILE A 136 4.28 -3.62 -7.11
N LYS A 137 4.46 -4.66 -7.93
CA LYS A 137 4.92 -4.47 -9.32
C LYS A 137 3.92 -3.67 -10.16
N ARG A 138 2.61 -3.88 -9.94
CA ARG A 138 1.57 -3.10 -10.62
C ARG A 138 1.58 -1.65 -10.16
N LEU A 139 1.64 -1.41 -8.85
CA LEU A 139 1.74 -0.06 -8.28
C LEU A 139 2.97 0.67 -8.81
N TYR A 140 4.13 0.04 -8.80
CA TYR A 140 5.36 0.62 -9.36
C TYR A 140 5.22 1.02 -10.84
N LYS A 141 4.58 0.18 -11.67
CA LYS A 141 4.35 0.51 -13.09
C LYS A 141 3.51 1.78 -13.26
N ILE A 142 2.45 1.94 -12.46
CA ILE A 142 1.61 3.13 -12.47
C ILE A 142 2.43 4.34 -12.05
N VAL A 143 3.10 4.28 -10.91
CA VAL A 143 3.89 5.39 -10.36
C VAL A 143 5.04 5.79 -11.29
N SER A 144 5.71 4.80 -11.90
CA SER A 144 6.78 5.05 -12.87
C SER A 144 6.26 5.77 -14.12
N ALA A 145 5.09 5.38 -14.63
CA ALA A 145 4.47 6.07 -15.75
C ALA A 145 4.07 7.51 -15.37
N MET A 146 3.40 7.70 -14.22
CA MET A 146 3.04 9.03 -13.70
C MET A 146 4.26 9.95 -13.57
N TYR A 147 5.35 9.44 -13.01
CA TYR A 147 6.56 10.23 -12.84
C TYR A 147 7.22 10.60 -14.18
N ASN A 148 7.28 9.67 -15.12
CA ASN A 148 7.80 9.94 -16.46
C ASN A 148 6.97 10.98 -17.20
N ASP A 149 5.62 10.87 -17.12
CA ASP A 149 4.74 11.83 -17.75
C ASP A 149 4.82 13.21 -17.07
N SER A 150 5.02 13.27 -15.75
CA SER A 150 5.28 14.55 -15.06
C SER A 150 6.58 15.22 -15.54
N ILE A 151 7.60 14.45 -15.94
CA ILE A 151 8.81 14.99 -16.58
C ILE A 151 8.48 15.54 -17.98
N LEU A 152 7.67 14.82 -18.77
CA LEU A 152 7.23 15.29 -20.10
C LEU A 152 6.40 16.57 -20.01
N ILE A 153 5.57 16.72 -18.99
CA ILE A 153 4.82 17.95 -18.72
C ILE A 153 5.79 19.11 -18.43
N LEU A 154 6.84 18.89 -17.67
CA LEU A 154 7.90 19.87 -17.46
C LEU A 154 8.69 20.20 -18.75
N GLU A 155 8.64 19.35 -19.77
CA GLU A 155 9.20 19.58 -21.10
C GLU A 155 8.23 20.28 -22.07
N GLY A 156 6.93 20.41 -21.69
CA GLY A 156 5.91 21.13 -22.47
C GLY A 156 4.72 20.28 -22.95
N SER A 157 4.60 19.01 -22.50
CA SER A 157 3.47 18.12 -22.86
C SER A 157 2.32 18.30 -21.83
N GLU A 158 1.69 19.47 -21.81
CA GLU A 158 0.68 19.86 -20.81
C GLU A 158 -0.60 18.99 -20.83
N ASP A 159 -0.93 18.40 -21.98
CA ASP A 159 -2.08 17.51 -22.18
C ASP A 159 -2.07 16.27 -21.29
N LEU A 160 -0.91 15.86 -20.78
CA LEU A 160 -0.76 14.70 -19.90
C LEU A 160 -1.16 14.99 -18.44
N ALA A 161 -1.32 16.23 -18.03
CA ALA A 161 -1.50 16.58 -16.62
C ALA A 161 -2.77 15.96 -16.00
N ALA A 162 -3.89 16.00 -16.70
CA ALA A 162 -5.16 15.41 -16.22
C ALA A 162 -5.03 13.88 -16.04
N ASP A 163 -4.34 13.20 -16.95
CA ASP A 163 -4.14 11.75 -16.88
C ASP A 163 -3.23 11.33 -15.71
N VAL A 164 -2.20 12.13 -15.43
CA VAL A 164 -1.34 11.89 -14.23
C VAL A 164 -2.18 11.97 -12.95
N VAL A 165 -3.04 12.99 -12.80
CA VAL A 165 -3.92 13.15 -11.63
C VAL A 165 -4.98 12.04 -11.54
N ASP A 166 -5.49 11.55 -12.65
CA ASP A 166 -6.46 10.43 -12.62
C ASP A 166 -5.80 9.11 -12.25
N ARG A 167 -4.56 8.86 -12.66
CA ARG A 167 -3.80 7.66 -12.29
C ARG A 167 -3.40 7.62 -10.82
N ASP A 168 -3.35 8.74 -10.13
CA ASP A 168 -3.13 8.80 -8.68
C ASP A 168 -4.19 8.01 -7.91
N LYS A 169 -5.46 8.11 -8.33
CA LYS A 169 -6.56 7.33 -7.74
C LYS A 169 -6.33 5.82 -7.84
N GLU A 170 -5.69 5.35 -8.91
CA GLU A 170 -5.34 3.93 -9.07
C GLU A 170 -4.14 3.53 -8.21
N ALA A 171 -3.18 4.44 -7.99
CA ALA A 171 -2.09 4.22 -7.05
C ALA A 171 -2.61 4.10 -5.61
N ASP A 172 -3.49 5.00 -5.19
CA ASP A 172 -4.19 4.98 -3.90
C ASP A 172 -4.92 3.65 -3.67
N LYS A 173 -5.73 3.20 -4.64
CA LYS A 173 -6.46 1.93 -4.56
C LYS A 173 -5.55 0.74 -4.27
N LEU A 174 -4.41 0.68 -4.96
CA LEU A 174 -3.45 -0.41 -4.80
C LEU A 174 -2.71 -0.32 -3.47
N GLN A 175 -2.34 0.89 -3.02
CA GLN A 175 -1.71 1.10 -1.73
C GLN A 175 -2.66 0.67 -0.60
N TRP A 176 -3.91 1.12 -0.59
CA TRP A 176 -4.91 0.73 0.42
C TRP A 176 -5.19 -0.78 0.38
N PHE A 177 -5.23 -1.39 -0.80
CA PHE A 177 -5.41 -2.83 -0.92
C PHE A 177 -4.25 -3.61 -0.29
N ILE A 178 -2.99 -3.19 -0.54
CA ILE A 178 -1.79 -3.80 0.05
C ILE A 178 -1.81 -3.63 1.58
N GLU A 179 -2.15 -2.45 2.07
CA GLU A 179 -2.25 -2.16 3.51
C GLU A 179 -3.36 -2.99 4.17
N ARG A 180 -4.52 -3.12 3.52
CA ARG A 180 -5.58 -4.01 3.97
C ARG A 180 -5.12 -5.47 4.08
N GLN A 181 -4.47 -6.00 3.04
CA GLN A 181 -3.94 -7.37 3.06
C GLN A 181 -2.96 -7.57 4.22
N PHE A 182 -2.10 -6.59 4.46
CA PHE A 182 -1.16 -6.61 5.58
C PHE A 182 -1.90 -6.68 6.92
N ASN A 183 -2.88 -5.81 7.15
CA ASN A 183 -3.66 -5.79 8.39
C ASN A 183 -4.45 -7.09 8.59
N MET A 184 -5.07 -7.62 7.55
CA MET A 184 -5.76 -8.92 7.61
C MET A 184 -4.79 -10.06 7.97
N MET A 185 -3.57 -10.05 7.45
CA MET A 185 -2.57 -11.07 7.73
C MET A 185 -2.03 -11.00 9.17
N LEU A 186 -2.05 -9.83 9.82
CA LEU A 186 -1.73 -9.69 11.25
C LEU A 186 -2.80 -10.36 12.15
N GLU A 187 -4.06 -10.36 11.73
CA GLU A 187 -5.16 -10.99 12.47
C GLU A 187 -5.31 -12.48 12.13
N ASP A 188 -4.98 -12.88 10.90
CA ASP A 188 -5.11 -14.25 10.41
C ASP A 188 -3.85 -14.71 9.67
N SER A 189 -2.98 -15.41 10.38
CA SER A 189 -1.72 -15.93 9.84
C SER A 189 -1.92 -16.98 8.72
N SER A 190 -3.11 -17.56 8.57
CA SER A 190 -3.41 -18.50 7.49
C SER A 190 -3.36 -17.84 6.11
N LEU A 191 -3.59 -16.51 6.04
CA LEU A 191 -3.50 -15.72 4.83
C LEU A 191 -2.07 -15.63 4.26
N SER A 192 -1.04 -15.90 5.06
CA SER A 192 0.36 -15.82 4.60
C SER A 192 0.63 -16.75 3.40
N ARG A 193 -0.03 -17.90 3.33
CA ARG A 193 0.07 -18.81 2.17
C ARG A 193 -0.66 -18.28 0.96
N LEU A 194 -1.86 -17.77 1.17
CA LEU A 194 -2.69 -17.20 0.11
C LEU A 194 -2.02 -15.99 -0.53
N LEU A 195 -1.43 -15.14 0.31
CA LEU A 195 -0.73 -13.92 -0.09
C LEU A 195 0.74 -14.16 -0.47
N GLN A 196 1.23 -15.40 -0.33
CA GLN A 196 2.60 -15.82 -0.66
C GLN A 196 3.67 -14.94 0.02
N ALA A 197 3.45 -14.58 1.28
CA ALA A 197 4.35 -13.73 2.05
C ALA A 197 4.34 -14.09 3.53
N SER A 198 5.48 -14.00 4.19
CA SER A 198 5.59 -14.01 5.64
C SER A 198 5.13 -12.67 6.23
N SER A 199 4.88 -12.61 7.55
CA SER A 199 4.52 -11.36 8.23
C SER A 199 5.61 -10.29 8.05
N PHE A 200 6.89 -10.68 8.05
CA PHE A 200 7.99 -9.76 7.79
C PHE A 200 7.93 -9.18 6.36
N GLU A 201 7.72 -10.04 5.36
CA GLU A 201 7.59 -9.60 3.97
C GLU A 201 6.38 -8.67 3.78
N ALA A 202 5.28 -8.95 4.45
CA ALA A 202 4.09 -8.11 4.39
C ALA A 202 4.33 -6.69 4.94
N VAL A 203 5.09 -6.55 6.05
CA VAL A 203 5.54 -5.24 6.56
C VAL A 203 6.38 -4.51 5.51
N VAL A 204 7.34 -5.20 4.90
CA VAL A 204 8.23 -4.59 3.89
C VAL A 204 7.42 -4.15 2.67
N TYR A 205 6.52 -5.01 2.16
CA TYR A 205 5.65 -4.66 1.02
C TYR A 205 4.72 -3.49 1.33
N SER A 206 4.14 -3.43 2.53
CA SER A 206 3.28 -2.32 2.95
C SER A 206 4.06 -0.99 2.99
N ASN A 207 5.29 -0.99 3.53
CA ASN A 207 6.14 0.20 3.55
C ASN A 207 6.53 0.64 2.13
N VAL A 208 6.95 -0.28 1.26
CA VAL A 208 7.30 0.04 -0.13
C VAL A 208 6.08 0.58 -0.90
N ALA A 209 4.88 0.02 -0.66
CA ALA A 209 3.65 0.55 -1.25
C ALA A 209 3.39 2.00 -0.85
N ARG A 210 3.59 2.33 0.43
CA ARG A 210 3.45 3.70 0.95
C ARG A 210 4.47 4.66 0.34
N TYR A 211 5.73 4.24 0.19
CA TYR A 211 6.74 5.07 -0.46
C TYR A 211 6.41 5.33 -1.94
N LEU A 212 5.89 4.32 -2.65
CA LEU A 212 5.45 4.48 -4.03
C LEU A 212 4.27 5.44 -4.16
N GLU A 213 3.27 5.35 -3.28
CA GLU A 213 2.13 6.29 -3.25
C GLU A 213 2.63 7.72 -3.00
N ARG A 214 3.55 7.93 -2.05
CA ARG A 214 4.15 9.25 -1.84
C ARG A 214 4.89 9.77 -3.08
N ILE A 215 5.54 8.91 -3.84
CA ILE A 215 6.15 9.31 -5.12
C ILE A 215 5.06 9.69 -6.14
N ALA A 216 3.91 8.99 -6.18
CA ALA A 216 2.77 9.34 -7.03
C ALA A 216 2.21 10.74 -6.66
N ASP A 217 1.96 11.01 -5.37
CA ASP A 217 1.59 12.34 -4.87
C ASP A 217 2.53 13.45 -5.41
N HIS A 218 3.85 13.19 -5.39
CA HIS A 218 4.83 14.17 -5.87
C HIS A 218 4.87 14.26 -7.40
N ALA A 219 4.58 13.19 -8.12
CA ALA A 219 4.41 13.24 -9.57
C ALA A 219 3.19 14.10 -9.96
N CYS A 220 2.07 13.98 -9.23
CA CYS A 220 0.90 14.86 -9.41
C CYS A 220 1.25 16.32 -9.17
N ARG A 221 2.00 16.65 -8.11
CA ARG A 221 2.43 18.02 -7.84
C ARG A 221 3.31 18.59 -8.96
N LEU A 222 4.21 17.78 -9.52
CA LEU A 222 5.00 18.18 -10.69
C LEU A 222 4.14 18.44 -11.91
N ALA A 223 3.14 17.58 -12.15
CA ALA A 223 2.22 17.72 -13.26
C ALA A 223 1.33 18.98 -13.14
N GLU A 224 0.76 19.21 -11.95
CA GLU A 224 -0.06 20.41 -11.67
C GLU A 224 0.73 21.71 -11.88
N ILE A 225 1.98 21.75 -11.43
CA ILE A 225 2.83 22.95 -11.58
C ILE A 225 3.19 23.17 -13.04
N GLY A 226 3.56 22.13 -13.77
CA GLY A 226 3.90 22.24 -15.18
C GLY A 226 2.72 22.74 -16.01
N TYR A 227 1.49 22.32 -15.66
CA TYR A 227 0.26 22.74 -16.34
C TYR A 227 -0.15 24.18 -16.03
N VAL A 228 -0.16 24.59 -14.73
CA VAL A 228 -0.66 25.91 -14.32
C VAL A 228 0.29 27.04 -14.75
N ALA A 229 1.56 26.74 -14.85
CA ALA A 229 2.56 27.79 -15.00
C ALA A 229 2.91 28.11 -16.47
N GLY A 230 2.56 27.24 -17.45
CA GLY A 230 3.16 27.36 -18.78
C GLY A 230 4.66 27.43 -18.68
N LEU A 231 5.13 27.10 -17.48
CA LEU A 231 6.45 27.34 -16.95
C LEU A 231 7.24 26.08 -17.15
N ILE A 232 8.15 26.18 -18.01
CA ILE A 232 9.33 25.36 -17.96
C ILE A 232 10.14 25.93 -16.78
N PRO A 233 10.08 25.37 -15.56
CA PRO A 233 10.98 25.76 -14.48
C PRO A 233 12.37 25.41 -14.99
N GLY A 234 13.03 26.33 -15.56
CA GLY A 234 14.30 26.34 -16.27
C GLY A 234 14.86 24.97 -16.61
N ARG A 235 15.29 24.77 -17.83
CA ARG A 235 15.95 23.55 -18.38
C ARG A 235 16.95 22.87 -17.42
N LYS A 236 17.41 23.59 -16.39
CA LYS A 236 18.34 23.11 -15.36
C LYS A 236 17.71 22.17 -14.33
N MET A 237 16.39 22.16 -14.16
CA MET A 237 15.68 21.28 -13.23
C MET A 237 15.39 19.90 -13.85
N LEU A 238 15.20 19.84 -15.16
CA LEU A 238 14.96 18.59 -15.90
C LEU A 238 16.01 17.51 -15.68
N PRO A 239 17.35 17.80 -15.73
CA PRO A 239 18.36 16.79 -15.45
C PRO A 239 18.23 16.22 -14.02
N LEU A 240 17.79 17.04 -13.06
CA LEU A 240 17.60 16.61 -11.68
C LEU A 240 16.35 15.70 -11.56
N ALA A 241 15.24 16.08 -12.19
CA ALA A 241 14.02 15.27 -12.23
C ALA A 241 14.27 13.94 -12.93
N LYS A 242 14.96 13.92 -14.07
CA LYS A 242 15.37 12.69 -14.77
C LYS A 242 16.26 11.80 -13.90
N THR A 243 17.22 12.38 -13.18
CA THR A 243 18.06 11.63 -12.24
C THR A 243 17.26 11.05 -11.07
N ALA A 244 16.24 11.75 -10.57
CA ALA A 244 15.35 11.22 -9.54
C ALA A 244 14.54 10.01 -10.05
N GLY A 245 14.04 10.07 -11.28
CA GLY A 245 13.40 8.93 -11.96
C GLY A 245 14.32 7.71 -12.10
N GLU A 246 15.58 7.91 -12.48
CA GLU A 246 16.59 6.83 -12.54
C GLU A 246 16.87 6.24 -11.15
N ILE A 247 16.91 7.06 -10.10
CA ILE A 247 17.09 6.60 -8.72
C ILE A 247 15.89 5.75 -8.31
N MET A 248 14.66 6.19 -8.58
CA MET A 248 13.43 5.42 -8.33
C MET A 248 13.44 4.07 -9.05
N GLU A 249 13.75 4.07 -10.33
CA GLU A 249 13.82 2.85 -11.13
C GLU A 249 14.85 1.85 -10.58
N ASN A 250 16.05 2.34 -10.23
CA ASN A 250 17.11 1.48 -9.71
C ASN A 250 16.83 1.00 -8.28
N SER A 251 16.14 1.80 -7.43
CA SER A 251 15.70 1.37 -6.12
C SER A 251 14.69 0.22 -6.24
N MET A 252 13.71 0.34 -7.11
CA MET A 252 12.73 -0.73 -7.34
C MET A 252 13.35 -1.97 -7.99
N LYS A 253 14.31 -1.81 -8.90
CA LYS A 253 15.07 -2.94 -9.44
C LYS A 253 15.84 -3.67 -8.34
N SER A 254 16.50 -2.95 -7.43
CA SER A 254 17.23 -3.55 -6.31
C SER A 254 16.28 -4.31 -5.36
N PHE A 255 15.10 -3.76 -5.09
CA PHE A 255 14.08 -4.39 -4.26
C PHE A 255 13.51 -5.66 -4.91
N ILE A 256 13.08 -5.57 -6.17
CA ILE A 256 12.46 -6.70 -6.89
C ILE A 256 13.43 -7.88 -7.07
N HIS A 257 14.72 -7.60 -7.31
CA HIS A 257 15.74 -8.62 -7.53
C HIS A 257 16.51 -9.01 -6.26
N ASN A 258 16.14 -8.41 -5.12
CA ASN A 258 16.80 -8.64 -3.83
C ASN A 258 18.33 -8.41 -3.91
N ASP A 259 18.73 -7.26 -4.45
CA ASP A 259 20.13 -6.87 -4.68
C ASP A 259 20.57 -5.75 -3.70
N PRO A 260 21.10 -6.10 -2.50
CA PRO A 260 21.52 -5.13 -1.49
C PRO A 260 22.75 -4.31 -1.93
N ARG A 261 23.61 -4.85 -2.81
CA ARG A 261 24.77 -4.10 -3.31
C ARG A 261 24.32 -2.97 -4.22
N LYS A 262 23.40 -3.26 -5.13
CA LYS A 262 22.79 -2.24 -5.99
C LYS A 262 22.03 -1.22 -5.16
N ALA A 263 21.29 -1.64 -4.13
CA ALA A 263 20.58 -0.75 -3.22
C ALA A 263 21.53 0.27 -2.56
N THR A 264 22.69 -0.17 -2.06
CA THR A 264 23.71 0.72 -1.47
C THR A 264 24.19 1.78 -2.46
N VAL A 265 24.48 1.39 -3.70
CA VAL A 265 24.90 2.32 -4.77
C VAL A 265 23.80 3.37 -5.05
N VAL A 266 22.53 2.94 -5.03
CA VAL A 266 21.38 3.85 -5.24
C VAL A 266 21.26 4.86 -4.10
N ILE A 267 21.41 4.44 -2.84
CA ILE A 267 21.40 5.33 -1.67
C ILE A 267 22.50 6.39 -1.78
N ASP A 268 23.72 5.99 -2.13
CA ASP A 268 24.84 6.94 -2.28
C ASP A 268 24.61 7.92 -3.43
N LYS A 269 24.04 7.45 -4.57
CA LYS A 269 23.64 8.33 -5.68
C LYS A 269 22.56 9.30 -5.22
N GLY A 270 21.56 8.83 -4.46
CA GLY A 270 20.47 9.62 -3.89
C GLY A 270 21.00 10.75 -3.01
N LYS A 271 21.85 10.45 -2.02
CA LYS A 271 22.47 11.44 -1.13
C LYS A 271 23.23 12.53 -1.89
N LYS A 272 24.06 12.14 -2.86
CA LYS A 272 24.81 13.07 -3.71
C LYS A 272 23.88 13.96 -4.53
N THR A 273 22.78 13.38 -5.04
CA THR A 273 21.82 14.13 -5.87
C THR A 273 21.01 15.11 -5.03
N MET A 274 20.59 14.74 -3.83
CA MET A 274 19.93 15.65 -2.88
C MET A 274 20.82 16.85 -2.53
N GLN A 275 22.09 16.62 -2.25
CA GLN A 275 23.04 17.73 -1.99
C GLN A 275 23.18 18.68 -3.19
N LYS A 276 23.18 18.15 -4.42
CA LYS A 276 23.19 18.98 -5.63
C LYS A 276 21.89 19.77 -5.78
N ALA A 277 20.73 19.14 -5.50
CA ALA A 277 19.44 19.79 -5.54
C ALA A 277 19.36 20.95 -4.56
N GLN A 278 19.79 20.74 -3.33
CA GLN A 278 19.80 21.75 -2.29
C GLN A 278 20.70 22.93 -2.66
N LYS A 279 21.94 22.68 -3.12
CA LYS A 279 22.84 23.74 -3.59
C LYS A 279 22.26 24.52 -4.79
N TYR A 280 21.56 23.80 -5.68
CA TYR A 280 20.90 24.44 -6.81
C TYR A 280 19.77 25.36 -6.34
N PHE A 281 18.95 24.91 -5.39
CA PHE A 281 17.90 25.70 -4.77
C PHE A 281 18.46 26.96 -4.10
N GLU A 282 19.44 26.82 -3.21
CA GLU A 282 20.06 27.93 -2.48
C GLU A 282 20.67 29.00 -3.42
N ASN A 283 21.33 28.55 -4.49
CA ASN A 283 21.95 29.46 -5.46
C ASN A 283 20.93 30.21 -6.32
N LYS A 284 19.76 29.57 -6.59
CA LYS A 284 18.68 30.18 -7.36
C LYS A 284 17.84 31.11 -6.49
N TYR A 285 17.57 30.72 -5.24
CA TYR A 285 16.78 31.53 -4.30
C TYR A 285 17.40 32.89 -4.00
N LYS A 286 18.73 33.04 -4.18
CA LYS A 286 19.48 34.31 -4.07
C LYS A 286 19.34 35.21 -5.30
N LYS A 287 18.73 34.74 -6.40
CA LYS A 287 18.49 35.47 -7.62
C LYS A 287 16.98 35.66 -7.79
N GLU A 288 16.54 36.74 -8.43
CA GLU A 288 15.14 36.92 -8.77
C GLU A 288 14.66 35.75 -9.62
N ILE A 289 13.66 35.02 -9.10
CA ILE A 289 12.98 33.93 -9.78
C ILE A 289 11.60 34.45 -10.14
N GLU A 290 11.21 34.25 -11.38
CA GLU A 290 9.91 34.71 -11.89
C GLU A 290 8.72 34.04 -11.15
N TYR A 291 8.87 32.77 -10.75
CA TYR A 291 7.86 31.97 -10.05
C TYR A 291 8.50 31.19 -8.89
N PRO A 292 8.75 31.87 -7.75
CA PRO A 292 9.52 31.28 -6.65
C PRO A 292 8.78 30.16 -5.91
N LEU A 293 7.43 30.24 -5.85
CA LEU A 293 6.61 29.22 -5.16
C LEU A 293 6.61 27.91 -5.95
N GLU A 294 6.27 27.96 -7.22
CA GLU A 294 6.21 26.81 -8.12
C GLU A 294 7.56 26.12 -8.24
N PHE A 295 8.62 26.92 -8.35
CA PHE A 295 9.99 26.40 -8.34
C PHE A 295 10.31 25.66 -7.04
N SER A 296 9.92 26.20 -5.88
CA SER A 296 10.15 25.58 -4.58
C SER A 296 9.38 24.26 -4.44
N ILE A 297 8.14 24.23 -4.87
CA ILE A 297 7.30 23.02 -4.84
C ILE A 297 7.87 21.95 -5.77
N ALA A 298 8.31 22.32 -6.97
CA ALA A 298 8.89 21.36 -7.92
C ALA A 298 10.22 20.75 -7.40
N ILE A 299 11.10 21.57 -6.84
CA ILE A 299 12.34 21.07 -6.21
C ILE A 299 12.03 20.15 -5.03
N ASP A 300 11.09 20.53 -4.15
CA ASP A 300 10.68 19.67 -3.04
C ASP A 300 10.13 18.33 -3.55
N ALA A 301 9.27 18.33 -4.56
CA ALA A 301 8.72 17.11 -5.15
C ALA A 301 9.82 16.18 -5.70
N ILE A 302 10.82 16.74 -6.39
CA ILE A 302 11.98 15.98 -6.90
C ILE A 302 12.80 15.41 -5.73
N MET A 303 13.10 16.23 -4.72
CA MET A 303 13.87 15.81 -3.54
C MET A 303 13.14 14.72 -2.74
N ARG A 304 11.82 14.83 -2.58
CA ARG A 304 10.98 13.81 -1.93
C ARG A 304 10.96 12.51 -2.71
N THR A 305 10.87 12.56 -4.03
CA THR A 305 10.98 11.36 -4.88
C THR A 305 12.31 10.64 -4.66
N ILE A 306 13.43 11.38 -4.57
CA ILE A 306 14.74 10.80 -4.25
C ILE A 306 14.75 10.17 -2.85
N ALA A 307 14.21 10.88 -1.83
CA ALA A 307 14.16 10.40 -0.46
C ALA A 307 13.38 9.07 -0.35
N TYR A 308 12.15 9.03 -0.85
CA TYR A 308 11.35 7.78 -0.82
C TYR A 308 11.97 6.66 -1.65
N SER A 309 12.68 6.98 -2.73
CA SER A 309 13.44 5.99 -3.50
C SER A 309 14.61 5.42 -2.70
N THR A 310 15.28 6.23 -1.89
CA THR A 310 16.33 5.72 -0.96
C THR A 310 15.74 4.86 0.15
N ASP A 311 14.57 5.21 0.68
CA ASP A 311 13.84 4.39 1.66
C ASP A 311 13.46 3.01 1.07
N ILE A 312 13.06 2.94 -0.20
CA ILE A 312 12.84 1.67 -0.92
C ILE A 312 14.14 0.87 -1.01
N SER A 313 15.29 1.52 -1.26
CA SER A 313 16.59 0.84 -1.30
C SER A 313 17.00 0.33 0.08
N GLU A 314 16.75 1.07 1.16
CA GLU A 314 16.96 0.60 2.54
C GLU A 314 16.08 -0.60 2.87
N ALA A 315 14.80 -0.57 2.44
CA ALA A 315 13.90 -1.71 2.55
C ALA A 315 14.43 -2.93 1.80
N ALA A 316 15.07 -2.77 0.63
CA ALA A 316 15.68 -3.86 -0.12
C ALA A 316 16.87 -4.49 0.64
N ILE A 317 17.71 -3.67 1.30
CA ILE A 317 18.82 -4.16 2.12
C ILE A 317 18.28 -4.97 3.31
N ASN A 318 17.31 -4.42 4.05
CA ASN A 318 16.70 -5.06 5.21
C ASN A 318 16.01 -6.39 4.82
N TYR A 319 15.33 -6.39 3.68
CA TYR A 319 14.69 -7.58 3.13
C TYR A 319 15.72 -8.67 2.79
N SER A 320 16.80 -8.30 2.10
CA SER A 320 17.89 -9.21 1.74
C SER A 320 18.58 -9.82 2.95
N ALA A 321 18.87 -9.02 3.98
CA ALA A 321 19.51 -9.48 5.21
C ALA A 321 18.68 -10.55 5.93
N LYS A 322 17.34 -10.47 5.87
CA LYS A 322 16.45 -11.44 6.50
C LYS A 322 16.29 -12.73 5.70
N ILE A 323 16.28 -12.65 4.35
CA ILE A 323 16.11 -13.83 3.47
C ILE A 323 17.44 -14.54 3.24
N GLY A 324 18.55 -13.81 3.14
CA GLY A 324 19.89 -14.38 2.91
C GLY A 324 20.41 -15.28 4.03
N ASN A 325 19.71 -15.33 5.17
CA ASN A 325 19.96 -16.23 6.29
C ASN A 325 19.13 -17.53 6.23
N LYS A 326 18.47 -17.81 5.10
CA LYS A 326 17.84 -19.09 4.79
C LYS A 326 18.69 -19.81 3.75
#